data_b7848a2940d7d185cd40fc49fe017dab
#
_entry.id   b7848a2940d7d185cd40fc49fe017dab
#
_cell.length_a   1.000
_cell.length_b   1.000
_cell.length_c   1.000
_cell.angle_alpha   90.00
_cell.angle_beta   90.00
_cell.angle_gamma   90.00
#
_symmetry.space_group_name_H-M   'P 1'
#
loop_
_entity.id
_entity.type
_entity.pdbx_description
1 polymer ?
#
loop_
_entity_poly.entity_id
_entity_poly.type
_entity_poly.pdbx_seq_one_letter_code
_entity_poly.pdbx_strand_id
1 'polypeptide(L)'
;ILKGYMQDKLNARLMGVPATGNGRRESYAHLPMPRMTNTYMLAGESDPQDIIASVKKGIYCANLGGGQVDITSGKFVFSTSEAYLIEDGKITAPVKGATLIGNGPEVMNRVSMVGHDLELDTGVGVCGKDGQSVPVGVGQPTLKIDQITVGGTG
;
A
#
# COMPACT_ATOMS: atom_id res chain seq x y z
N ILE A 1 -11.02 3.66 -9.64
CA ILE A 1 -12.31 2.97 -9.82
C ILE A 1 -12.12 1.48 -9.57
N LEU A 2 -12.82 0.91 -8.59
CA LEU A 2 -12.82 -0.53 -8.35
C LEU A 2 -13.34 -1.27 -9.60
N LYS A 3 -12.56 -2.21 -10.11
CA LYS A 3 -12.90 -2.97 -11.32
C LYS A 3 -13.58 -4.31 -11.02
N GLY A 4 -13.30 -4.87 -9.85
CA GLY A 4 -13.86 -6.17 -9.45
C GLY A 4 -13.46 -6.53 -8.02
N TYR A 5 -13.97 -7.65 -7.57
CA TYR A 5 -13.66 -8.20 -6.25
C TYR A 5 -12.85 -9.49 -6.38
N MET A 6 -12.07 -9.80 -5.36
CA MET A 6 -11.46 -11.11 -5.22
C MET A 6 -12.55 -12.18 -5.05
N GLN A 7 -12.46 -13.27 -5.82
CA GLN A 7 -13.47 -14.33 -5.85
C GLN A 7 -12.85 -15.70 -5.58
N ASP A 8 -13.54 -16.51 -4.79
CA ASP A 8 -13.39 -17.96 -4.80
C ASP A 8 -14.45 -18.61 -5.70
N LYS A 9 -14.48 -19.94 -5.75
CA LYS A 9 -15.48 -20.65 -6.59
C LYS A 9 -16.90 -20.47 -6.09
N LEU A 10 -17.12 -20.39 -4.78
CA LEU A 10 -18.45 -20.24 -4.19
C LEU A 10 -19.00 -18.82 -4.47
N ASN A 11 -18.23 -17.80 -4.12
CA ASN A 11 -18.66 -16.42 -4.28
C ASN A 11 -18.78 -16.03 -5.75
N ALA A 12 -17.87 -16.50 -6.60
CA ALA A 12 -17.96 -16.32 -8.06
C ALA A 12 -19.29 -16.86 -8.62
N ARG A 13 -19.68 -18.07 -8.19
CA ARG A 13 -20.96 -18.67 -8.60
C ARG A 13 -22.16 -17.86 -8.09
N LEU A 14 -22.14 -17.44 -6.81
CA LEU A 14 -23.22 -16.66 -6.21
C LEU A 14 -23.41 -15.28 -6.87
N MET A 15 -22.31 -14.66 -7.29
CA MET A 15 -22.31 -13.35 -7.94
C MET A 15 -22.44 -13.41 -9.47
N GLY A 16 -22.42 -14.61 -10.06
CA GLY A 16 -22.49 -14.78 -11.52
C GLY A 16 -21.25 -14.22 -12.26
N VAL A 17 -20.08 -14.27 -11.65
CA VAL A 17 -18.82 -13.74 -12.21
C VAL A 17 -17.73 -14.83 -12.24
N PRO A 18 -16.65 -14.67 -13.03
CA PRO A 18 -15.53 -15.60 -13.02
C PRO A 18 -14.80 -15.64 -11.68
N ALA A 19 -14.26 -16.81 -11.31
CA ALA A 19 -13.35 -16.92 -10.18
C ALA A 19 -12.00 -16.24 -10.50
N THR A 20 -11.38 -15.62 -9.47
CA THR A 20 -10.13 -14.86 -9.64
C THR A 20 -8.90 -15.57 -9.07
N GLY A 21 -9.04 -16.84 -8.64
CA GLY A 21 -7.92 -17.57 -8.05
C GLY A 21 -7.60 -17.19 -6.59
N ASN A 22 -8.46 -16.39 -5.96
CA ASN A 22 -8.24 -15.89 -4.59
C ASN A 22 -8.83 -16.79 -3.49
N GLY A 23 -9.37 -17.98 -3.82
CA GLY A 23 -9.86 -18.94 -2.83
C GLY A 23 -8.68 -19.55 -2.06
N ARG A 24 -8.45 -19.11 -0.83
CA ARG A 24 -7.34 -19.56 0.02
C ARG A 24 -7.82 -19.88 1.43
N ARG A 25 -7.09 -20.73 2.11
CA ARG A 25 -7.30 -21.08 3.53
C ARG A 25 -5.94 -21.23 4.24
N GLU A 26 -5.94 -21.02 5.55
CA GLU A 26 -4.73 -21.17 6.37
C GLU A 26 -4.23 -22.61 6.40
N SER A 27 -5.14 -23.57 6.60
CA SER A 27 -4.84 -25.01 6.66
C SER A 27 -6.01 -25.84 6.16
N TYR A 28 -5.82 -27.16 6.12
CA TYR A 28 -6.87 -28.12 5.79
C TYR A 28 -8.08 -28.06 6.75
N ALA A 29 -7.89 -27.57 7.97
CA ALA A 29 -8.93 -27.46 8.99
C ALA A 29 -9.85 -26.22 8.81
N HIS A 30 -9.55 -25.35 7.84
CA HIS A 30 -10.28 -24.11 7.61
C HIS A 30 -11.03 -24.11 6.28
N LEU A 31 -12.16 -23.41 6.24
CA LEU A 31 -12.90 -23.21 5.00
C LEU A 31 -12.17 -22.19 4.09
N PRO A 32 -12.07 -22.49 2.78
CA PRO A 32 -11.56 -21.51 1.82
C PRO A 32 -12.50 -20.30 1.73
N MET A 33 -11.90 -19.13 1.55
CA MET A 33 -12.63 -17.88 1.29
C MET A 33 -11.80 -16.96 0.40
N PRO A 34 -12.38 -15.90 -0.19
CA PRO A 34 -11.62 -14.93 -0.95
C PRO A 34 -10.59 -14.23 -0.06
N ARG A 35 -9.31 -14.33 -0.43
CA ARG A 35 -8.16 -13.79 0.32
C ARG A 35 -7.19 -13.11 -0.64
N MET A 36 -6.44 -12.13 -0.09
CA MET A 36 -5.33 -11.52 -0.80
C MET A 36 -4.30 -12.56 -1.25
N THR A 37 -3.65 -12.29 -2.37
CA THR A 37 -2.39 -12.87 -2.83
C THR A 37 -1.34 -11.76 -2.84
N ASN A 38 -0.52 -11.63 -3.88
CA ASN A 38 0.33 -10.46 -4.03
C ASN A 38 -0.52 -9.26 -4.46
N THR A 39 -0.43 -8.17 -3.70
CA THR A 39 -1.14 -6.92 -4.00
C THR A 39 -0.11 -5.84 -4.25
N TYR A 40 -0.11 -5.27 -5.44
CA TYR A 40 0.89 -4.28 -5.84
C TYR A 40 0.30 -3.22 -6.77
N MET A 41 0.93 -2.06 -6.77
CA MET A 41 0.64 -1.01 -7.74
C MET A 41 1.48 -1.24 -8.99
N LEU A 42 0.87 -1.18 -10.17
CA LEU A 42 1.62 -1.29 -11.43
C LEU A 42 2.59 -0.11 -11.59
N ALA A 43 3.71 -0.39 -12.25
CA ALA A 43 4.67 0.65 -12.61
C ALA A 43 4.02 1.73 -13.50
N GLY A 44 4.43 2.97 -13.25
CA GLY A 44 4.17 4.11 -14.12
C GLY A 44 5.33 4.35 -15.08
N GLU A 45 5.44 5.58 -15.56
CA GLU A 45 6.44 5.96 -16.56
C GLU A 45 7.51 6.93 -16.01
N SER A 46 7.33 7.44 -14.78
CA SER A 46 8.21 8.47 -14.23
C SER A 46 9.54 7.86 -13.75
N ASP A 47 10.63 8.57 -13.95
CA ASP A 47 11.89 8.26 -13.30
C ASP A 47 11.80 8.60 -11.81
N PRO A 48 12.20 7.70 -10.88
CA PRO A 48 12.18 7.98 -9.45
C PRO A 48 12.96 9.23 -9.03
N GLN A 49 14.06 9.54 -9.72
CA GLN A 49 14.86 10.74 -9.45
C GLN A 49 14.10 12.01 -9.88
N ASP A 50 13.36 11.96 -10.99
CA ASP A 50 12.52 13.07 -11.44
C ASP A 50 11.35 13.29 -10.48
N ILE A 51 10.80 12.21 -9.89
CA ILE A 51 9.78 12.32 -8.84
C ILE A 51 10.33 13.10 -7.65
N ILE A 52 11.50 12.73 -7.14
CA ILE A 52 12.17 13.43 -6.02
C ILE A 52 12.47 14.88 -6.40
N ALA A 53 13.05 15.12 -7.58
CA ALA A 53 13.41 16.44 -8.06
C ALA A 53 12.19 17.38 -8.20
N SER A 54 11.00 16.84 -8.44
CA SER A 54 9.75 17.60 -8.54
C SER A 54 9.21 18.11 -7.21
N VAL A 55 9.75 17.64 -6.08
CA VAL A 55 9.26 17.97 -4.72
C VAL A 55 10.05 19.15 -4.16
N LYS A 56 9.39 20.29 -3.98
CA LYS A 56 10.03 21.47 -3.39
C LYS A 56 10.25 21.33 -1.87
N LYS A 57 9.27 20.78 -1.17
CA LYS A 57 9.34 20.47 0.26
C LYS A 57 8.46 19.27 0.57
N GLY A 58 9.02 18.24 1.18
CA GLY A 58 8.29 17.02 1.48
C GLY A 58 9.09 16.04 2.32
N ILE A 59 8.58 14.82 2.40
CA ILE A 59 9.24 13.69 3.07
C ILE A 59 9.38 12.53 2.08
N TYR A 60 10.56 11.97 2.00
CA TYR A 60 10.83 10.70 1.34
C TYR A 60 10.74 9.58 2.38
N CYS A 61 9.75 8.72 2.24
CA CYS A 61 9.56 7.55 3.10
C CYS A 61 10.21 6.34 2.40
N ALA A 62 11.41 5.98 2.82
CA ALA A 62 12.13 4.85 2.25
C ALA A 62 11.54 3.53 2.72
N ASN A 63 11.13 3.46 4.00
CA ASN A 63 10.49 2.27 4.56
C ASN A 63 9.33 2.64 5.51
N LEU A 64 8.28 1.84 5.45
CA LEU A 64 7.14 1.94 6.35
C LEU A 64 7.25 0.91 7.47
N GLY A 65 6.80 1.30 8.65
CA GLY A 65 6.63 0.42 9.80
C GLY A 65 5.21 -0.09 9.94
N GLY A 66 4.84 -0.40 11.18
CA GLY A 66 3.48 -0.84 11.50
C GLY A 66 2.45 0.29 11.37
N GLY A 67 1.20 -0.09 11.17
CA GLY A 67 0.09 0.85 11.11
C GLY A 67 -1.25 0.17 11.22
N GLN A 68 -2.29 0.97 11.13
CA GLN A 68 -3.68 0.52 11.21
C GLN A 68 -4.52 1.20 10.14
N VAL A 69 -5.50 0.45 9.64
CA VAL A 69 -6.53 0.96 8.72
C VAL A 69 -7.90 0.64 9.30
N ASP A 70 -8.74 1.66 9.41
CA ASP A 70 -10.18 1.46 9.61
C ASP A 70 -10.78 1.07 8.26
N ILE A 71 -11.12 -0.19 8.11
CA ILE A 71 -11.64 -0.76 6.85
C ILE A 71 -13.00 -0.19 6.45
N THR A 72 -13.73 0.43 7.37
CA THR A 72 -15.05 1.02 7.10
C THR A 72 -14.91 2.44 6.54
N SER A 73 -14.10 3.28 7.18
CA SER A 73 -13.90 4.67 6.77
C SER A 73 -12.74 4.88 5.80
N GLY A 74 -11.83 3.90 5.68
CA GLY A 74 -10.60 4.01 4.91
C GLY A 74 -9.52 4.88 5.57
N LYS A 75 -9.74 5.36 6.80
CA LYS A 75 -8.74 6.13 7.54
C LYS A 75 -7.57 5.23 7.94
N PHE A 76 -6.37 5.74 7.79
CA PHE A 76 -5.16 5.00 8.14
C PHE A 76 -4.14 5.86 8.90
N VAL A 77 -3.31 5.18 9.65
CA VAL A 77 -2.11 5.72 10.32
C VAL A 77 -0.99 4.72 10.16
N PHE A 78 0.11 5.12 9.52
CA PHE A 78 1.30 4.29 9.34
C PHE A 78 2.54 5.02 9.83
N SER A 79 3.36 4.38 10.66
CA SER A 79 4.69 4.88 11.01
C SER A 79 5.68 4.65 9.88
N THR A 80 6.70 5.50 9.81
CA THR A 80 7.87 5.23 8.98
C THR A 80 8.97 4.61 9.84
N SER A 81 9.65 3.60 9.33
CA SER A 81 10.88 3.08 9.93
C SER A 81 12.11 3.80 9.38
N GLU A 82 12.01 4.36 8.18
CA GLU A 82 13.06 5.15 7.54
C GLU A 82 12.45 6.27 6.69
N ALA A 83 12.80 7.52 7.00
CA ALA A 83 12.33 8.69 6.27
C ALA A 83 13.36 9.82 6.27
N TYR A 84 13.28 10.67 5.25
CA TYR A 84 14.17 11.80 5.01
C TYR A 84 13.39 13.03 4.58
N LEU A 85 13.92 14.24 4.85
CA LEU A 85 13.38 15.45 4.27
C LEU A 85 13.73 15.53 2.77
N ILE A 86 12.82 16.12 2.00
CA ILE A 86 13.12 16.60 0.66
C ILE A 86 13.03 18.13 0.68
N GLU A 87 14.10 18.77 0.25
CA GLU A 87 14.21 20.22 0.15
C GLU A 87 14.75 20.57 -1.25
N ASP A 88 14.00 21.39 -1.98
CA ASP A 88 14.33 21.81 -3.35
C ASP A 88 14.79 20.65 -4.27
N GLY A 89 14.01 19.55 -4.25
CA GLY A 89 14.26 18.38 -5.09
C GLY A 89 15.41 17.48 -4.65
N LYS A 90 15.90 17.62 -3.43
CA LYS A 90 16.99 16.81 -2.90
C LYS A 90 16.64 16.19 -1.57
N ILE A 91 17.01 14.93 -1.40
CA ILE A 91 16.94 14.25 -0.10
C ILE A 91 18.02 14.85 0.80
N THR A 92 17.64 15.28 2.01
CA THR A 92 18.53 15.99 2.94
C THR A 92 18.63 15.24 4.28
N ALA A 93 18.02 15.72 5.34
CA ALA A 93 18.19 15.20 6.69
C ALA A 93 17.27 14.00 6.99
N PRO A 94 17.71 13.01 7.78
CA PRO A 94 16.84 11.96 8.26
C PRO A 94 15.77 12.51 9.21
N VAL A 95 14.57 11.92 9.15
CA VAL A 95 13.43 12.28 9.99
C VAL A 95 13.11 11.12 10.93
N LYS A 96 13.04 11.38 12.23
CA LYS A 96 12.69 10.39 13.23
C LYS A 96 11.19 10.44 13.55
N GLY A 97 10.57 9.27 13.59
CA GLY A 97 9.20 9.12 14.09
C GLY A 97 8.12 9.74 13.21
N ALA A 98 8.36 9.90 11.92
CA ALA A 98 7.33 10.37 11.01
C ALA A 98 6.18 9.34 10.92
N THR A 99 4.96 9.87 10.86
CA THR A 99 3.74 9.07 10.76
C THR A 99 2.86 9.62 9.65
N LEU A 100 2.49 8.76 8.71
CA LEU A 100 1.58 9.11 7.62
C LEU A 100 0.13 8.91 8.08
N ILE A 101 -0.69 9.94 7.93
CA ILE A 101 -2.10 9.93 8.33
C ILE A 101 -2.93 10.34 7.12
N GLY A 102 -3.93 9.53 6.79
CA GLY A 102 -4.76 9.83 5.64
C GLY A 102 -6.04 9.00 5.57
N ASN A 103 -6.71 9.17 4.46
CA ASN A 103 -7.86 8.34 4.05
C ASN A 103 -7.56 7.75 2.68
N GLY A 104 -7.69 6.44 2.52
CA GLY A 104 -7.28 5.73 1.31
C GLY A 104 -7.85 6.32 0.02
N PRO A 105 -9.17 6.50 -0.13
CA PRO A 105 -9.77 7.14 -1.30
C PRO A 105 -9.24 8.55 -1.61
N GLU A 106 -9.04 9.38 -0.59
CA GLU A 106 -8.50 10.72 -0.77
C GLU A 106 -7.04 10.71 -1.22
N VAL A 107 -6.21 9.91 -0.56
CA VAL A 107 -4.78 9.79 -0.86
C VAL A 107 -4.57 9.24 -2.28
N MET A 108 -5.35 8.25 -2.69
CA MET A 108 -5.29 7.70 -4.06
C MET A 108 -5.61 8.75 -5.13
N ASN A 109 -6.48 9.71 -4.83
CA ASN A 109 -6.77 10.83 -5.75
C ASN A 109 -5.66 11.90 -5.78
N ARG A 110 -4.72 11.85 -4.84
CA ARG A 110 -3.59 12.78 -4.74
C ARG A 110 -2.27 12.19 -5.24
N VAL A 111 -2.29 10.97 -5.76
CA VAL A 111 -1.13 10.38 -6.45
C VAL A 111 -0.95 11.12 -7.77
N SER A 112 0.13 11.89 -7.88
CA SER A 112 0.42 12.73 -9.04
C SER A 112 1.50 12.19 -9.97
N MET A 113 2.42 11.36 -9.45
CA MET A 113 3.45 10.68 -10.25
C MET A 113 3.64 9.25 -9.74
N VAL A 114 3.94 8.33 -10.67
CA VAL A 114 4.19 6.91 -10.40
C VAL A 114 5.46 6.49 -11.12
N GLY A 115 6.39 5.95 -10.38
CA GLY A 115 7.69 5.51 -10.88
C GLY A 115 7.62 4.24 -11.74
N HIS A 116 8.67 4.01 -12.52
CA HIS A 116 8.83 2.80 -13.33
C HIS A 116 9.53 1.65 -12.57
N ASP A 117 9.90 1.89 -11.32
CA ASP A 117 10.73 1.06 -10.43
C ASP A 117 9.91 0.12 -9.53
N LEU A 118 8.84 -0.48 -10.06
CA LEU A 118 8.06 -1.45 -9.30
C LEU A 118 8.93 -2.61 -8.80
N GLU A 119 8.94 -2.78 -7.49
CA GLU A 119 9.49 -3.96 -6.83
C GLU A 119 8.48 -4.57 -5.86
N LEU A 120 8.58 -5.90 -5.68
CA LEU A 120 7.88 -6.58 -4.60
C LEU A 120 8.74 -6.51 -3.33
N ASP A 121 8.09 -6.22 -2.21
CA ASP A 121 8.74 -6.29 -0.90
C ASP A 121 9.27 -7.71 -0.64
N THR A 122 10.48 -7.83 -0.15
CA THR A 122 11.14 -9.11 0.16
C THR A 122 10.62 -9.75 1.45
N GLY A 123 9.89 -8.98 2.26
CA GLY A 123 9.21 -9.46 3.45
C GLY A 123 7.93 -10.23 3.13
N VAL A 124 7.36 -10.82 4.15
CA VAL A 124 6.08 -11.53 4.07
C VAL A 124 5.03 -10.78 4.87
N GLY A 125 4.00 -10.30 4.17
CA GLY A 125 2.81 -9.77 4.80
C GLY A 125 1.85 -10.88 5.23
N VAL A 126 0.90 -10.55 6.10
CA VAL A 126 -0.14 -11.47 6.56
C VAL A 126 -1.52 -10.85 6.33
N CYS A 127 -2.36 -11.59 5.63
CA CYS A 127 -3.77 -11.27 5.49
C CYS A 127 -4.58 -12.05 6.55
N GLY A 128 -5.07 -11.34 7.58
CA GLY A 128 -5.97 -11.90 8.60
C GLY A 128 -7.43 -11.74 8.18
N LYS A 129 -8.23 -12.80 8.26
CA LYS A 129 -9.67 -12.78 7.99
C LYS A 129 -10.32 -14.00 8.63
N ASP A 130 -11.40 -13.78 9.38
CA ASP A 130 -12.20 -14.83 10.01
C ASP A 130 -11.34 -15.82 10.82
N GLY A 131 -10.44 -15.28 11.64
CA GLY A 131 -9.52 -16.08 12.48
C GLY A 131 -8.45 -16.86 11.72
N GLN A 132 -8.34 -16.67 10.40
CA GLN A 132 -7.34 -17.31 9.56
C GLN A 132 -6.26 -16.31 9.10
N SER A 133 -5.01 -16.79 9.04
CA SER A 133 -3.87 -16.02 8.53
C SER A 133 -3.28 -16.68 7.29
N VAL A 134 -3.08 -15.91 6.21
CA VAL A 134 -2.40 -16.40 5.01
C VAL A 134 -1.27 -15.44 4.61
N PRO A 135 -0.13 -15.96 4.14
CA PRO A 135 0.96 -15.12 3.68
C PRO A 135 0.57 -14.38 2.39
N VAL A 136 0.99 -13.12 2.29
CA VAL A 136 0.78 -12.26 1.12
C VAL A 136 2.04 -11.48 0.80
N GLY A 137 2.22 -11.13 -0.47
CA GLY A 137 3.22 -10.17 -0.91
C GLY A 137 2.60 -8.82 -1.20
N VAL A 138 3.39 -7.78 -1.09
CA VAL A 138 3.03 -6.42 -1.48
C VAL A 138 4.12 -5.83 -2.37
N GLY A 139 3.79 -4.81 -3.13
CA GLY A 139 4.76 -4.12 -3.96
C GLY A 139 4.24 -2.78 -4.44
N GLN A 140 5.15 -1.88 -4.69
CA GLN A 140 4.83 -0.58 -5.28
C GLN A 140 6.07 0.04 -5.92
N PRO A 141 5.91 0.90 -6.93
CA PRO A 141 6.96 1.79 -7.38
C PRO A 141 7.08 3.01 -6.47
N THR A 142 8.07 3.85 -6.71
CA THR A 142 8.14 5.19 -6.11
C THR A 142 6.89 5.99 -6.48
N LEU A 143 6.25 6.61 -5.48
CA LEU A 143 5.04 7.40 -5.65
C LEU A 143 5.24 8.83 -5.16
N LYS A 144 4.65 9.80 -5.86
CA LYS A 144 4.42 11.13 -5.32
C LYS A 144 2.97 11.29 -4.93
N ILE A 145 2.76 11.62 -3.66
CA ILE A 145 1.45 11.93 -3.12
C ILE A 145 1.45 13.40 -2.70
N ASP A 146 0.59 14.19 -3.32
CA ASP A 146 0.45 15.59 -2.98
C ASP A 146 -0.42 15.76 -1.73
N GLN A 147 0.09 16.47 -0.73
CA GLN A 147 -0.67 16.85 0.47
C GLN A 147 -1.18 15.66 1.30
N ILE A 148 -0.29 14.87 1.85
CA ILE A 148 -0.61 13.92 2.92
C ILE A 148 -0.27 14.53 4.28
N THR A 149 -1.07 14.21 5.31
CA THR A 149 -0.76 14.64 6.67
C THR A 149 0.39 13.81 7.23
N VAL A 150 1.40 14.49 7.75
CA VAL A 150 2.52 13.87 8.43
C VAL A 150 2.50 14.31 9.89
N GLY A 151 2.35 13.35 10.80
CA GLY A 151 2.56 13.52 12.24
C GLY A 151 3.97 13.13 12.63
N GLY A 152 4.37 13.52 13.82
CA GLY A 152 5.65 13.16 14.40
C GLY A 152 5.95 14.01 15.62
N THR A 153 6.93 13.57 16.41
CA THR A 153 7.54 14.42 17.46
C THR A 153 8.64 15.22 16.79
N GLY A 154 8.45 16.54 16.70
CA GLY A 154 9.51 17.47 16.27
C GLY A 154 10.70 17.47 17.21
#